data_25d3efe773ee02955d2afa855d4b1b71
#
_entry.id   25d3efe773ee02955d2afa855d4b1b71
#
_cell.length_a   1.000
_cell.length_b   1.000
_cell.length_c   1.000
_cell.angle_alpha   90.00
_cell.angle_beta   90.00
_cell.angle_gamma   90.00
#
_symmetry.space_group_name_H-M   'P 1'
#
loop_
_entity.id
_entity.type
_entity.pdbx_description
1 polymer ?
#
loop_
_entity_poly.entity_id
_entity_poly.type
_entity_poly.pdbx_seq_one_letter_code
_entity_poly.pdbx_strand_id
1 'polypeptide(L)'
;MNKTLNWLYEHWMKGTPFLALYTFVLIWLYVRGNDYALYLIWLQCPAYWFHEFEEYVCPGGFLSFFNQGPLGSTRPDKPLTKAGSFWINIPLMYVLLPLSGVLSNYFGTDWGFWTAYYSTLNASAHVVMFFIFGRKYNPGLVASVLVNIPLGIYTIWYFLSNGLVSTEVNIQSIIVGIVAQASMMVYGFAYLVPTSKKEGYHKSVYKV
;
A
#
# COMPACT_ATOMS: atom_id res chain seq x y z
N MET A 1 -18.70 -14.79 -17.33
CA MET A 1 -17.74 -13.87 -16.69
C MET A 1 -17.09 -13.02 -17.77
N ASN A 2 -16.97 -11.69 -17.59
CA ASN A 2 -16.44 -10.76 -18.61
C ASN A 2 -14.94 -11.02 -18.85
N LYS A 3 -14.54 -11.36 -20.10
CA LYS A 3 -13.14 -11.66 -20.46
C LYS A 3 -12.19 -10.51 -20.16
N THR A 4 -12.63 -9.27 -20.41
CA THR A 4 -11.85 -8.04 -20.14
C THR A 4 -11.58 -7.88 -18.63
N LEU A 5 -12.59 -8.10 -17.79
CA LEU A 5 -12.44 -7.98 -16.36
C LEU A 5 -11.48 -9.03 -15.78
N ASN A 6 -11.56 -10.26 -16.28
CA ASN A 6 -10.60 -11.32 -15.88
C ASN A 6 -9.18 -10.98 -16.31
N TRP A 7 -9.02 -10.44 -17.52
CA TRP A 7 -7.71 -9.99 -17.98
C TRP A 7 -7.15 -8.87 -17.09
N LEU A 8 -7.99 -7.92 -16.65
CA LEU A 8 -7.60 -6.88 -15.70
C LEU A 8 -7.16 -7.49 -14.36
N TYR A 9 -7.90 -8.42 -13.80
CA TYR A 9 -7.52 -9.11 -12.54
C TYR A 9 -6.15 -9.79 -12.60
N GLU A 10 -5.73 -10.22 -13.79
CA GLU A 10 -4.46 -10.92 -13.97
C GLU A 10 -3.30 -10.00 -14.33
N HIS A 11 -3.57 -8.78 -14.80
CA HIS A 11 -2.51 -7.97 -15.42
C HIS A 11 -2.37 -6.55 -14.89
N TRP A 12 -3.27 -6.06 -14.03
CA TRP A 12 -3.23 -4.68 -13.52
C TRP A 12 -1.88 -4.31 -12.90
N MET A 13 -1.25 -5.24 -12.18
CA MET A 13 0.03 -5.03 -11.52
C MET A 13 1.22 -4.87 -12.49
N LYS A 14 1.11 -5.35 -13.73
CA LYS A 14 2.22 -5.28 -14.69
C LYS A 14 2.53 -3.85 -15.16
N GLY A 15 1.58 -2.93 -15.00
CA GLY A 15 1.76 -1.51 -15.32
C GLY A 15 2.48 -0.72 -14.23
N THR A 16 2.61 -1.25 -13.01
CA THR A 16 3.14 -0.51 -11.86
C THR A 16 4.55 0.06 -12.06
N PRO A 17 5.54 -0.66 -12.62
CA PRO A 17 6.88 -0.11 -12.80
C PRO A 17 6.91 1.05 -13.80
N PHE A 18 6.09 0.99 -14.84
CA PHE A 18 5.98 2.08 -15.83
C PHE A 18 5.34 3.31 -15.21
N LEU A 19 4.25 3.13 -14.43
CA LEU A 19 3.58 4.21 -13.72
C LEU A 19 4.51 4.83 -12.67
N ALA A 20 5.25 4.01 -11.93
CA ALA A 20 6.21 4.49 -10.94
C ALA A 20 7.29 5.35 -11.59
N LEU A 21 7.95 4.84 -12.63
CA LEU A 21 9.01 5.55 -13.33
C LEU A 21 8.50 6.82 -14.02
N TYR A 22 7.39 6.73 -14.75
CA TYR A 22 6.81 7.85 -15.48
C TYR A 22 6.38 8.97 -14.54
N THR A 23 5.66 8.65 -13.48
CA THR A 23 5.23 9.64 -12.48
C THR A 23 6.42 10.24 -11.75
N PHE A 24 7.39 9.42 -11.34
CA PHE A 24 8.61 9.92 -10.70
C PHE A 24 9.32 10.95 -11.57
N VAL A 25 9.53 10.68 -12.86
CA VAL A 25 10.17 11.61 -13.79
C VAL A 25 9.38 12.91 -13.91
N LEU A 26 8.05 12.83 -14.07
CA LEU A 26 7.21 14.03 -14.20
C LEU A 26 7.27 14.90 -12.94
N ILE A 27 7.09 14.34 -11.76
CA ILE A 27 7.10 15.12 -10.52
C ILE A 27 8.50 15.65 -10.20
N TRP A 28 9.55 14.92 -10.57
CA TRP A 28 10.93 15.41 -10.45
C TRP A 28 11.20 16.64 -11.30
N LEU A 29 10.73 16.62 -12.56
CA LEU A 29 10.97 17.71 -13.52
C LEU A 29 10.08 18.94 -13.25
N TYR A 30 8.83 18.73 -12.88
CA TYR A 30 7.82 19.81 -12.89
C TYR A 30 7.32 20.23 -11.50
N VAL A 31 7.47 19.39 -10.49
CA VAL A 31 6.93 19.68 -9.14
C VAL A 31 8.04 19.96 -8.14
N ARG A 32 9.09 19.16 -8.11
CA ARG A 32 10.14 19.21 -7.07
C ARG A 32 10.74 20.61 -6.87
N GLY A 33 11.04 21.31 -7.94
CA GLY A 33 11.69 22.63 -7.88
C GLY A 33 10.73 23.78 -7.58
N ASN A 34 9.43 23.57 -7.78
CA ASN A 34 8.39 24.58 -7.59
C ASN A 34 7.71 24.47 -6.22
N ASP A 35 7.40 23.25 -5.79
CA ASP A 35 6.76 22.97 -4.51
C ASP A 35 7.28 21.64 -3.96
N TYR A 36 8.21 21.72 -3.01
CA TYR A 36 8.83 20.52 -2.44
C TYR A 36 7.88 19.74 -1.52
N ALA A 37 6.97 20.42 -0.82
CA ALA A 37 5.98 19.75 0.01
C ALA A 37 5.00 18.94 -0.85
N LEU A 38 4.49 19.55 -1.92
CA LEU A 38 3.63 18.86 -2.90
C LEU A 38 4.39 17.70 -3.58
N TYR A 39 5.67 17.88 -3.90
CA TYR A 39 6.52 16.82 -4.44
C TYR A 39 6.57 15.61 -3.51
N LEU A 40 6.74 15.80 -2.19
CA LEU A 40 6.79 14.72 -1.21
C LEU A 40 5.45 13.97 -1.11
N ILE A 41 4.32 14.66 -1.26
CA ILE A 41 3.00 14.01 -1.33
C ILE A 41 2.89 13.17 -2.60
N TRP A 42 3.18 13.74 -3.76
CA TRP A 42 3.14 13.01 -5.02
C TRP A 42 4.10 11.82 -5.05
N LEU A 43 5.24 11.92 -4.38
CA LEU A 43 6.27 10.87 -4.35
C LEU A 43 5.76 9.58 -3.66
N GLN A 44 4.70 9.66 -2.82
CA GLN A 44 4.06 8.47 -2.26
C GLN A 44 3.48 7.56 -3.35
N CYS A 45 2.99 8.11 -4.47
CA CYS A 45 2.44 7.32 -5.58
C CYS A 45 3.48 6.41 -6.24
N PRO A 46 4.58 6.92 -6.83
CA PRO A 46 5.59 6.07 -7.45
C PRO A 46 6.28 5.14 -6.45
N ALA A 47 6.48 5.56 -5.21
CA ALA A 47 7.01 4.70 -4.17
C ALA A 47 6.09 3.50 -3.89
N TYR A 48 4.79 3.75 -3.84
CA TYR A 48 3.82 2.69 -3.60
C TYR A 48 3.65 1.75 -4.81
N TRP A 49 3.65 2.27 -6.04
CA TRP A 49 3.62 1.42 -7.24
C TRP A 49 4.90 0.58 -7.39
N PHE A 50 6.04 1.07 -6.92
CA PHE A 50 7.27 0.27 -6.85
C PHE A 50 7.14 -0.86 -5.81
N HIS A 51 6.49 -0.59 -4.68
CA HIS A 51 6.15 -1.60 -3.67
C HIS A 51 5.21 -2.68 -4.24
N GLU A 52 4.15 -2.28 -4.94
CA GLU A 52 3.23 -3.20 -5.63
C GLU A 52 3.95 -4.05 -6.69
N PHE A 53 4.94 -3.47 -7.39
CA PHE A 53 5.78 -4.23 -8.32
C PHE A 53 6.54 -5.34 -7.61
N GLU A 54 7.12 -5.08 -6.45
CA GLU A 54 7.77 -6.12 -5.63
C GLU A 54 6.77 -7.17 -5.16
N GLU A 55 5.59 -6.77 -4.71
CA GLU A 55 4.57 -7.69 -4.19
C GLU A 55 4.04 -8.66 -5.24
N TYR A 56 3.76 -8.15 -6.44
CA TYR A 56 2.97 -8.88 -7.43
C TYR A 56 3.73 -9.29 -8.68
N VAL A 57 4.90 -8.69 -8.98
CA VAL A 57 5.59 -8.89 -10.25
C VAL A 57 7.00 -9.45 -10.04
N CYS A 58 7.86 -8.77 -9.29
CA CYS A 58 9.26 -9.15 -9.17
C CYS A 58 9.83 -8.89 -7.76
N PRO A 59 10.07 -9.93 -6.95
CA PRO A 59 9.89 -11.34 -7.26
C PRO A 59 8.43 -11.82 -7.27
N GLY A 60 7.48 -11.01 -6.78
CA GLY A 60 6.07 -11.36 -6.70
C GLY A 60 5.76 -12.37 -5.59
N GLY A 61 4.55 -12.94 -5.63
CA GLY A 61 4.16 -14.02 -4.73
C GLY A 61 3.37 -13.56 -3.50
N PHE A 62 3.00 -12.28 -3.40
CA PHE A 62 2.26 -11.74 -2.25
C PHE A 62 0.97 -12.52 -1.94
N LEU A 63 0.16 -12.85 -2.96
CA LEU A 63 -1.08 -13.60 -2.72
C LEU A 63 -0.83 -14.94 -2.02
N SER A 64 0.17 -15.70 -2.48
CA SER A 64 0.53 -16.98 -1.87
C SER A 64 1.03 -16.79 -0.45
N PHE A 65 1.94 -15.84 -0.24
CA PHE A 65 2.47 -15.53 1.08
C PHE A 65 1.35 -15.10 2.04
N PHE A 66 0.50 -14.16 1.62
CA PHE A 66 -0.53 -13.60 2.49
C PHE A 66 -1.62 -14.62 2.82
N ASN A 67 -2.04 -15.43 1.84
CA ASN A 67 -3.00 -16.50 2.06
C ASN A 67 -2.47 -17.54 3.03
N GLN A 68 -1.26 -18.07 2.81
CA GLN A 68 -0.72 -19.17 3.59
C GLN A 68 -0.14 -18.75 4.94
N GLY A 69 0.39 -17.53 5.04
CA GLY A 69 0.89 -16.94 6.26
C GLY A 69 -0.22 -16.22 7.05
N PRO A 70 -0.41 -14.90 6.87
CA PRO A 70 -1.34 -14.11 7.67
C PRO A 70 -2.78 -14.67 7.74
N LEU A 71 -3.34 -15.16 6.64
CA LEU A 71 -4.71 -15.68 6.60
C LEU A 71 -4.83 -17.17 6.97
N GLY A 72 -3.72 -17.86 7.19
CA GLY A 72 -3.71 -19.27 7.64
C GLY A 72 -4.39 -20.24 6.68
N SER A 73 -4.35 -19.99 5.38
CA SER A 73 -4.94 -20.88 4.37
C SER A 73 -4.00 -22.01 3.99
N THR A 74 -4.54 -23.18 3.70
CA THR A 74 -3.81 -24.27 3.04
C THR A 74 -3.68 -24.05 1.53
N ARG A 75 -4.41 -23.08 0.98
CA ARG A 75 -4.42 -22.74 -0.45
C ARG A 75 -3.66 -21.46 -0.74
N PRO A 76 -2.74 -21.44 -1.73
CA PRO A 76 -1.98 -20.25 -2.08
C PRO A 76 -2.82 -19.18 -2.83
N ASP A 77 -3.92 -19.59 -3.44
CA ASP A 77 -4.79 -18.76 -4.30
C ASP A 77 -6.08 -18.27 -3.63
N LYS A 78 -6.31 -18.66 -2.36
CA LYS A 78 -7.52 -18.36 -1.56
C LYS A 78 -7.19 -18.24 -0.08
N PRO A 79 -7.95 -17.47 0.71
CA PRO A 79 -9.21 -16.77 0.40
C PRO A 79 -9.01 -15.47 -0.37
N LEU A 80 -7.83 -14.79 -0.29
CA LEU A 80 -7.54 -13.62 -1.10
C LEU A 80 -7.25 -14.06 -2.54
N THR A 81 -8.13 -13.66 -3.45
CA THR A 81 -8.01 -13.98 -4.88
C THR A 81 -7.39 -12.83 -5.67
N LYS A 82 -7.01 -13.04 -6.93
CA LYS A 82 -6.58 -11.97 -7.84
C LYS A 82 -7.63 -10.87 -7.97
N ALA A 83 -8.91 -11.24 -8.06
CA ALA A 83 -10.01 -10.27 -8.09
C ALA A 83 -10.14 -9.50 -6.77
N GLY A 84 -10.03 -10.18 -5.63
CA GLY A 84 -10.03 -9.52 -4.33
C GLY A 84 -8.89 -8.52 -4.18
N SER A 85 -7.67 -8.92 -4.56
CA SER A 85 -6.50 -8.05 -4.57
C SER A 85 -6.68 -6.84 -5.49
N PHE A 86 -7.22 -7.03 -6.70
CA PHE A 86 -7.54 -5.92 -7.61
C PHE A 86 -8.48 -4.90 -6.96
N TRP A 87 -9.59 -5.35 -6.36
CA TRP A 87 -10.56 -4.44 -5.76
C TRP A 87 -10.12 -3.78 -4.46
N ILE A 88 -9.09 -4.29 -3.82
CA ILE A 88 -8.41 -3.62 -2.70
C ILE A 88 -7.47 -2.52 -3.23
N ASN A 89 -6.60 -2.88 -4.18
CA ASN A 89 -5.49 -2.02 -4.58
C ASN A 89 -5.90 -0.92 -5.57
N ILE A 90 -6.79 -1.19 -6.53
CA ILE A 90 -7.17 -0.18 -7.53
C ILE A 90 -7.80 1.07 -6.89
N PRO A 91 -8.80 0.98 -6.00
CA PRO A 91 -9.36 2.18 -5.39
C PRO A 91 -8.32 2.97 -4.59
N LEU A 92 -7.49 2.30 -3.82
CA LEU A 92 -6.56 2.97 -2.91
C LEU A 92 -5.32 3.48 -3.64
N MET A 93 -4.64 2.61 -4.41
CA MET A 93 -3.33 2.92 -5.01
C MET A 93 -3.42 3.68 -6.33
N TYR A 94 -4.47 3.43 -7.13
CA TYR A 94 -4.59 4.03 -8.45
C TYR A 94 -5.59 5.18 -8.51
N VAL A 95 -6.44 5.31 -7.48
CA VAL A 95 -7.40 6.42 -7.41
C VAL A 95 -7.08 7.34 -6.23
N LEU A 96 -7.12 6.86 -4.98
CA LEU A 96 -7.01 7.74 -3.83
C LEU A 96 -5.62 8.36 -3.66
N LEU A 97 -4.53 7.62 -3.86
CA LEU A 97 -3.19 8.21 -3.76
C LEU A 97 -2.95 9.30 -4.81
N PRO A 98 -3.16 9.06 -6.13
CA PRO A 98 -3.01 10.14 -7.12
C PRO A 98 -4.00 11.29 -6.92
N LEU A 99 -5.25 10.99 -6.54
CA LEU A 99 -6.25 12.01 -6.24
C LEU A 99 -5.80 12.90 -5.08
N SER A 100 -5.16 12.34 -4.05
CA SER A 100 -4.59 13.12 -2.96
C SER A 100 -3.52 14.11 -3.43
N GLY A 101 -2.68 13.70 -4.38
CA GLY A 101 -1.71 14.61 -5.02
C GLY A 101 -2.40 15.71 -5.83
N VAL A 102 -3.44 15.36 -6.59
CA VAL A 102 -4.24 16.35 -7.35
C VAL A 102 -4.93 17.31 -6.41
N LEU A 103 -5.63 16.82 -5.39
CA LEU A 103 -6.31 17.68 -4.41
C LEU A 103 -5.32 18.58 -3.67
N SER A 104 -4.15 18.06 -3.33
CA SER A 104 -3.09 18.86 -2.71
C SER A 104 -2.62 20.00 -3.59
N ASN A 105 -2.55 19.80 -4.90
CA ASN A 105 -2.16 20.85 -5.85
C ASN A 105 -3.18 22.00 -5.93
N TYR A 106 -4.48 21.71 -5.76
CA TYR A 106 -5.53 22.70 -5.91
C TYR A 106 -6.02 23.30 -4.58
N PHE A 107 -5.99 22.54 -3.50
CA PHE A 107 -6.61 22.87 -2.22
C PHE A 107 -5.63 22.93 -1.04
N GLY A 108 -4.34 22.68 -1.29
CA GLY A 108 -3.31 22.68 -0.27
C GLY A 108 -2.91 21.26 0.18
N THR A 109 -1.67 21.16 0.68
CA THR A 109 -1.01 19.89 1.00
C THR A 109 -1.68 19.09 2.11
N ASP A 110 -2.57 19.70 2.89
CA ASP A 110 -3.38 19.06 3.93
C ASP A 110 -4.18 17.86 3.39
N TRP A 111 -4.66 17.97 2.13
CA TRP A 111 -5.44 16.92 1.47
C TRP A 111 -4.66 15.64 1.16
N GLY A 112 -3.34 15.73 1.06
CA GLY A 112 -2.51 14.58 0.72
C GLY A 112 -1.60 14.10 1.84
N PHE A 113 -1.48 14.83 2.94
CA PHE A 113 -0.50 14.51 3.99
C PHE A 113 -0.74 13.13 4.64
N TRP A 114 -1.98 12.67 4.71
CA TRP A 114 -2.35 11.33 5.20
C TRP A 114 -1.65 10.18 4.45
N THR A 115 -1.26 10.38 3.18
CA THR A 115 -0.62 9.35 2.36
C THR A 115 0.74 8.92 2.90
N ALA A 116 1.47 9.84 3.56
CA ALA A 116 2.72 9.53 4.23
C ALA A 116 2.53 8.60 5.43
N TYR A 117 1.48 8.82 6.23
CA TYR A 117 1.12 7.93 7.34
C TYR A 117 0.67 6.56 6.84
N TYR A 118 -0.22 6.54 5.84
CA TYR A 118 -0.67 5.29 5.25
C TYR A 118 0.49 4.46 4.68
N SER A 119 1.37 5.08 3.88
CA SER A 119 2.54 4.41 3.28
C SER A 119 3.48 3.82 4.36
N THR A 120 3.74 4.59 5.41
CA THR A 120 4.57 4.14 6.54
C THR A 120 3.92 2.98 7.30
N LEU A 121 2.62 3.04 7.58
CA LEU A 121 1.89 2.01 8.32
C LEU A 121 1.81 0.70 7.52
N ASN A 122 1.49 0.80 6.22
CA ASN A 122 1.44 -0.38 5.36
C ASN A 122 2.81 -1.04 5.25
N ALA A 123 3.85 -0.26 4.97
CA ALA A 123 5.22 -0.76 4.90
C ALA A 123 5.69 -1.38 6.23
N SER A 124 5.31 -0.79 7.37
CA SER A 124 5.62 -1.33 8.69
C SER A 124 4.97 -2.70 8.92
N ALA A 125 3.80 -2.97 8.32
CA ALA A 125 3.16 -4.29 8.39
C ALA A 125 4.04 -5.38 7.76
N HIS A 126 4.77 -5.11 6.66
CA HIS A 126 5.73 -6.07 6.07
C HIS A 126 6.89 -6.37 7.01
N VAL A 127 7.38 -5.37 7.72
CA VAL A 127 8.44 -5.57 8.74
C VAL A 127 7.90 -6.42 9.91
N VAL A 128 6.69 -6.13 10.38
CA VAL A 128 6.04 -6.94 11.43
C VAL A 128 5.84 -8.38 10.96
N MET A 129 5.34 -8.59 9.74
CA MET A 129 5.18 -9.92 9.15
C MET A 129 6.51 -10.66 9.03
N PHE A 130 7.61 -9.98 8.69
CA PHE A 130 8.94 -10.60 8.68
C PHE A 130 9.30 -11.22 10.03
N PHE A 131 9.07 -10.52 11.14
CA PHE A 131 9.38 -11.06 12.48
C PHE A 131 8.41 -12.16 12.91
N ILE A 132 7.10 -12.00 12.66
CA ILE A 132 6.06 -12.95 13.08
C ILE A 132 6.20 -14.29 12.33
N PHE A 133 6.53 -14.26 11.03
CA PHE A 133 6.62 -15.47 10.20
C PHE A 133 8.04 -16.01 10.06
N GLY A 134 8.85 -15.90 11.12
CA GLY A 134 10.13 -16.59 11.26
C GLY A 134 11.29 -15.94 10.52
N ARG A 135 11.27 -14.62 10.37
CA ARG A 135 12.31 -13.81 9.73
C ARG A 135 12.58 -14.22 8.28
N LYS A 136 11.52 -14.61 7.57
CA LYS A 136 11.57 -14.93 6.16
C LYS A 136 11.16 -13.72 5.34
N TYR A 137 11.79 -13.58 4.18
CA TYR A 137 11.37 -12.58 3.19
C TYR A 137 9.87 -12.73 2.89
N ASN A 138 9.21 -11.59 2.81
CA ASN A 138 7.86 -11.49 2.28
C ASN A 138 7.84 -10.43 1.16
N PRO A 139 7.05 -10.67 0.09
CA PRO A 139 6.95 -9.71 -1.02
C PRO A 139 6.47 -8.35 -0.53
N GLY A 140 7.15 -7.28 -0.97
CA GLY A 140 6.94 -5.92 -0.49
C GLY A 140 7.91 -5.47 0.62
N LEU A 141 8.66 -6.39 1.24
CA LEU A 141 9.54 -6.05 2.37
C LEU A 141 10.71 -5.13 1.99
N VAL A 142 11.33 -5.35 0.84
CA VAL A 142 12.51 -4.55 0.43
C VAL A 142 12.08 -3.12 0.09
N ALA A 143 11.04 -2.94 -0.70
CA ALA A 143 10.47 -1.63 -0.99
C ALA A 143 9.99 -0.94 0.30
N SER A 144 9.38 -1.69 1.22
CA SER A 144 8.97 -1.17 2.54
C SER A 144 10.14 -0.56 3.30
N VAL A 145 11.23 -1.31 3.45
CA VAL A 145 12.37 -0.89 4.29
C VAL A 145 13.21 0.19 3.61
N LEU A 146 13.43 0.08 2.29
CA LEU A 146 14.35 0.95 1.57
C LEU A 146 13.68 2.21 0.97
N VAL A 147 12.36 2.16 0.75
CA VAL A 147 11.64 3.25 0.06
C VAL A 147 10.50 3.79 0.92
N ASN A 148 9.47 3.00 1.21
CA ASN A 148 8.23 3.53 1.77
C ASN A 148 8.40 4.05 3.20
N ILE A 149 9.06 3.31 4.10
CA ILE A 149 9.29 3.76 5.48
C ILE A 149 10.19 5.01 5.52
N PRO A 150 11.38 5.03 4.87
CA PRO A 150 12.21 6.22 4.87
C PRO A 150 11.53 7.44 4.26
N LEU A 151 10.84 7.27 3.13
CA LEU A 151 10.12 8.35 2.48
C LEU A 151 8.96 8.87 3.35
N GLY A 152 8.14 7.98 3.88
CA GLY A 152 7.01 8.37 4.70
C GLY A 152 7.44 9.10 5.97
N ILE A 153 8.44 8.56 6.71
CA ILE A 153 9.01 9.22 7.90
C ILE A 153 9.62 10.58 7.53
N TYR A 154 10.39 10.66 6.44
CA TYR A 154 10.96 11.91 5.98
C TYR A 154 9.88 12.94 5.62
N THR A 155 8.82 12.53 4.93
CA THR A 155 7.70 13.42 4.60
C THR A 155 7.03 13.95 5.86
N ILE A 156 6.72 13.08 6.82
CA ILE A 156 6.12 13.49 8.10
C ILE A 156 7.03 14.46 8.83
N TRP A 157 8.30 14.13 8.98
CA TRP A 157 9.29 15.00 9.61
C TRP A 157 9.38 16.35 8.92
N TYR A 158 9.48 16.38 7.58
CA TYR A 158 9.58 17.61 6.80
C TYR A 158 8.37 18.53 7.03
N PHE A 159 7.16 17.98 6.99
CA PHE A 159 5.93 18.75 7.21
C PHE A 159 5.84 19.34 8.62
N LEU A 160 6.14 18.54 9.63
CA LEU A 160 6.07 18.97 11.03
C LEU A 160 7.19 19.96 11.38
N SER A 161 8.42 19.71 10.95
CA SER A 161 9.56 20.57 11.27
C SER A 161 9.51 21.94 10.58
N ASN A 162 8.82 22.04 9.42
CA ASN A 162 8.63 23.31 8.70
C ASN A 162 7.27 23.96 9.00
N GLY A 163 6.47 23.45 9.91
CA GLY A 163 5.18 24.01 10.28
C GLY A 163 4.16 24.07 9.11
N LEU A 164 4.25 23.12 8.17
CA LEU A 164 3.42 23.09 6.97
C LEU A 164 2.00 22.58 7.22
N VAL A 165 1.75 21.97 8.35
CA VAL A 165 0.43 21.46 8.76
C VAL A 165 0.13 21.84 10.21
N SER A 166 -1.14 22.11 10.50
CA SER A 166 -1.59 22.32 11.87
C SER A 166 -1.61 20.99 12.66
N THR A 167 -1.65 21.10 13.99
CA THR A 167 -1.82 19.92 14.87
C THR A 167 -3.10 19.17 14.53
N GLU A 168 -4.18 19.87 14.19
CA GLU A 168 -5.45 19.27 13.82
C GLU A 168 -5.35 18.46 12.51
N VAL A 169 -4.78 19.03 11.46
CA VAL A 169 -4.53 18.34 10.18
C VAL A 169 -3.62 17.14 10.37
N ASN A 170 -2.60 17.26 11.22
CA ASN A 170 -1.73 16.14 11.55
C ASN A 170 -2.50 14.98 12.18
N ILE A 171 -3.35 15.24 13.18
CA ILE A 171 -4.19 14.22 13.83
C ILE A 171 -5.16 13.61 12.82
N GLN A 172 -5.83 14.41 11.99
CA GLN A 172 -6.73 13.93 10.95
C GLN A 172 -5.99 13.01 9.97
N SER A 173 -4.80 13.38 9.54
CA SER A 173 -3.96 12.58 8.62
C SER A 173 -3.55 11.25 9.23
N ILE A 174 -3.19 11.21 10.51
CA ILE A 174 -2.93 9.96 11.25
C ILE A 174 -4.19 9.08 11.24
N ILE A 175 -5.35 9.64 11.59
CA ILE A 175 -6.62 8.89 11.63
C ILE A 175 -6.95 8.31 10.25
N VAL A 176 -6.87 9.12 9.18
CA VAL A 176 -7.14 8.67 7.82
C VAL A 176 -6.18 7.56 7.40
N GLY A 177 -4.88 7.72 7.66
CA GLY A 177 -3.88 6.69 7.39
C GLY A 177 -4.16 5.37 8.13
N ILE A 178 -4.51 5.45 9.42
CA ILE A 178 -4.89 4.27 10.22
C ILE A 178 -6.17 3.63 9.67
N VAL A 179 -7.20 4.40 9.35
CA VAL A 179 -8.47 3.87 8.81
C VAL A 179 -8.24 3.19 7.47
N ALA A 180 -7.45 3.79 6.57
CA ALA A 180 -7.09 3.18 5.28
C ALA A 180 -6.37 1.84 5.48
N GLN A 181 -5.37 1.77 6.35
CA GLN A 181 -4.65 0.54 6.65
C GLN A 181 -5.54 -0.49 7.36
N ALA A 182 -6.31 -0.06 8.36
CA ALA A 182 -7.19 -0.95 9.14
C ALA A 182 -8.29 -1.55 8.27
N SER A 183 -8.82 -0.84 7.27
CA SER A 183 -9.86 -1.36 6.37
C SER A 183 -9.40 -2.63 5.63
N MET A 184 -8.14 -2.67 5.18
CA MET A 184 -7.56 -3.85 4.53
C MET A 184 -7.39 -5.01 5.52
N MET A 185 -6.95 -4.71 6.76
CA MET A 185 -6.80 -5.72 7.83
C MET A 185 -8.16 -6.29 8.24
N VAL A 186 -9.17 -5.44 8.40
CA VAL A 186 -10.54 -5.85 8.74
C VAL A 186 -11.09 -6.76 7.64
N TYR A 187 -10.95 -6.41 6.37
CA TYR A 187 -11.37 -7.27 5.27
C TYR A 187 -10.67 -8.65 5.33
N GLY A 188 -9.35 -8.67 5.55
CA GLY A 188 -8.59 -9.91 5.68
C GLY A 188 -9.07 -10.79 6.84
N PHE A 189 -9.08 -10.24 8.05
CA PHE A 189 -9.31 -11.04 9.26
C PHE A 189 -10.78 -11.23 9.61
N ALA A 190 -11.66 -10.25 9.35
CA ALA A 190 -13.09 -10.36 9.67
C ALA A 190 -13.92 -11.00 8.56
N TYR A 191 -13.45 -11.03 7.32
CA TYR A 191 -14.18 -11.61 6.20
C TYR A 191 -13.47 -12.83 5.57
N LEU A 192 -12.19 -12.69 5.17
CA LEU A 192 -11.48 -13.74 4.44
C LEU A 192 -11.15 -14.94 5.33
N VAL A 193 -10.70 -14.73 6.57
CA VAL A 193 -10.38 -15.83 7.50
C VAL A 193 -11.64 -16.66 7.85
N PRO A 194 -12.79 -16.08 8.22
CA PRO A 194 -14.03 -16.84 8.40
C PRO A 194 -14.45 -17.62 7.15
N THR A 195 -14.29 -17.02 5.96
CA THR A 195 -14.57 -17.70 4.68
C THR A 195 -13.71 -18.95 4.51
N SER A 196 -12.40 -18.86 4.77
CA SER A 196 -11.49 -20.00 4.67
C SER A 196 -11.83 -21.12 5.66
N LYS A 197 -12.27 -20.76 6.87
CA LYS A 197 -12.74 -21.72 7.88
C LYS A 197 -14.01 -22.45 7.42
N LYS A 198 -14.98 -21.69 6.89
CA LYS A 198 -16.26 -22.22 6.39
C LYS A 198 -16.05 -23.17 5.20
N GLU A 199 -15.11 -22.85 4.31
CA GLU A 199 -14.80 -23.65 3.12
C GLU A 199 -13.79 -24.79 3.40
N GLY A 200 -13.31 -24.96 4.64
CA GLY A 200 -12.52 -26.10 5.08
C GLY A 200 -11.04 -26.09 4.68
N TYR A 201 -10.49 -24.94 4.24
CA TYR A 201 -9.07 -24.84 3.90
C TYR A 201 -8.27 -23.89 4.82
N HIS A 202 -8.82 -23.60 6.00
CA HIS A 202 -8.09 -22.85 7.03
C HIS A 202 -7.26 -23.79 7.91
N LYS A 203 -5.98 -23.44 8.11
CA LYS A 203 -5.08 -24.08 9.06
C LYS A 203 -4.63 -23.05 10.07
N SER A 204 -4.82 -23.30 11.36
CA SER A 204 -4.29 -22.40 12.39
C SER A 204 -2.77 -22.25 12.23
N VAL A 205 -2.32 -21.05 11.91
CA VAL A 205 -0.89 -20.74 11.69
C VAL A 205 -0.22 -20.41 13.02
N TYR A 206 -1.02 -20.00 14.00
CA TYR A 206 -0.55 -19.68 15.33
C TYR A 206 -0.60 -20.95 16.20
N LYS A 207 0.40 -21.82 16.08
CA LYS A 207 0.78 -22.68 17.18
C LYS A 207 1.63 -21.81 18.11
N VAL A 208 1.02 -21.36 19.18
CA VAL A 208 1.68 -20.82 20.35
C VAL A 208 2.62 -21.88 20.92
#